data_2703f7738b49c0118c2dbfea692f8c12
#
_entry.id   2703f7738b49c0118c2dbfea692f8c12
#
_cell.length_a   1.000
_cell.length_b   1.000
_cell.length_c   1.000
_cell.angle_alpha   90.00
_cell.angle_beta   90.00
_cell.angle_gamma   90.00
#
_symmetry.space_group_name_H-M   'P 1'
#
loop_
_entity.id
_entity.type
_entity.pdbx_description
1 polymer ?
#
loop_
_entity_poly.entity_id
_entity_poly.type
_entity_poly.pdbx_seq_one_letter_code
_entity_poly.pdbx_strand_id
1 'polypeptide(L)'
;MLRLLHIENIAVIEQADILFERGFNVMTGETGAGKSIVIDAISAILGERAYRDMIRTGASRAAVRAIFDEVPELAWFAENSVPYDTEVVVQREIYLDGKNLCRVNGVAVTVGILRKLGLQLINIHGQHDSAALFDENYHLTFLDSFAADAPLLEQYRAQFSVMQSLQHEMAHLRMDESEKLRRTETLRYQIDEIERAALKPDEDTQLEARRRLLQNAEKLSDGLRDAAACLDGGDEAQGAAALLTQAERDLAHSARFDESLQPLHDTIADLMYQAQDAAEQLRDRLYRLSYSADELEQLEERLDLLHRLRRKYGADCAAILDYLARAKAELEEIEFSDERLQQLEKQVAAAEEKARETALRLRECRKAASEALTARVLDELSQLDMKKVQFACRFTETDLTQDGMDAVSFYMSANLGEALKPLSKVASGGELARIMLALKNVLAERDHVPTLIFDEVDTGVSGRAAQRVAEKLCALSRTKQVLCVTHLPQIAALADTHFRIAKAEHDGRTFTSVTPLDFEGRKAELARIIGGASITPTTLQSAAEMLESRT
;
A
#
# COMPACT_ATOMS: atom_id res chain seq x y z
N MET A 1 7.95 10.31 -34.56
CA MET A 1 6.64 10.65 -35.15
C MET A 1 6.05 9.45 -35.88
N LEU A 2 4.71 9.41 -36.02
CA LEU A 2 4.00 8.30 -36.71
C LEU A 2 4.21 8.42 -38.22
N ARG A 3 4.89 7.45 -38.83
CA ARG A 3 5.14 7.40 -40.28
C ARG A 3 4.12 6.54 -41.02
N LEU A 4 3.86 5.34 -40.53
CA LEU A 4 2.95 4.40 -41.17
C LEU A 4 1.96 3.86 -40.14
N LEU A 5 0.69 3.80 -40.52
CA LEU A 5 -0.36 3.05 -39.83
C LEU A 5 -0.96 2.03 -40.76
N HIS A 6 -0.76 0.75 -40.46
CA HIS A 6 -1.41 -0.37 -41.13
C HIS A 6 -2.55 -0.89 -40.27
N ILE A 7 -3.74 -0.97 -40.88
CA ILE A 7 -4.97 -1.45 -40.23
C ILE A 7 -5.48 -2.66 -41.00
N GLU A 8 -5.79 -3.76 -40.27
CA GLU A 8 -6.39 -4.96 -40.86
C GLU A 8 -7.61 -5.42 -40.04
N ASN A 9 -8.74 -5.59 -40.68
CA ASN A 9 -10.01 -6.11 -40.12
C ASN A 9 -10.54 -5.33 -38.91
N ILE A 10 -10.51 -3.99 -38.97
CA ILE A 10 -11.15 -3.15 -37.94
C ILE A 10 -12.45 -2.56 -38.48
N ALA A 11 -13.55 -2.86 -37.84
CA ALA A 11 -14.89 -2.40 -38.15
C ALA A 11 -15.19 -2.51 -39.65
N VAL A 12 -15.32 -1.40 -40.37
CA VAL A 12 -15.58 -1.37 -41.82
C VAL A 12 -14.31 -1.27 -42.68
N ILE A 13 -13.13 -1.21 -42.05
CA ILE A 13 -11.83 -1.23 -42.73
C ILE A 13 -11.35 -2.69 -42.81
N GLU A 14 -11.23 -3.21 -44.03
CA GLU A 14 -10.62 -4.52 -44.26
C GLU A 14 -9.11 -4.43 -44.21
N GLN A 15 -8.56 -3.53 -45.00
CA GLN A 15 -7.13 -3.22 -45.02
C GLN A 15 -6.92 -1.74 -45.41
N ALA A 16 -6.04 -1.05 -44.69
CA ALA A 16 -5.61 0.30 -45.06
C ALA A 16 -4.15 0.52 -44.61
N ASP A 17 -3.38 1.15 -45.51
CA ASP A 17 -2.03 1.65 -45.26
C ASP A 17 -2.05 3.16 -45.37
N ILE A 18 -1.76 3.86 -44.28
CA ILE A 18 -1.78 5.30 -44.20
C ILE A 18 -0.36 5.80 -43.90
N LEU A 19 0.24 6.49 -44.87
CA LEU A 19 1.55 7.10 -44.76
C LEU A 19 1.37 8.56 -44.33
N PHE A 20 1.73 8.88 -43.10
CA PHE A 20 1.70 10.23 -42.58
C PHE A 20 3.03 10.95 -42.84
N GLU A 21 2.93 12.25 -43.14
CA GLU A 21 4.07 13.12 -43.35
C GLU A 21 4.34 13.95 -42.09
N ARG A 22 5.49 14.62 -42.08
CA ARG A 22 5.77 15.66 -41.08
C ARG A 22 4.79 16.82 -41.27
N GLY A 23 4.62 17.60 -40.20
CA GLY A 23 3.76 18.79 -40.25
C GLY A 23 2.28 18.44 -40.01
N PHE A 24 1.41 19.13 -40.72
CA PHE A 24 -0.03 19.11 -40.51
C PHE A 24 -0.75 18.15 -41.45
N ASN A 25 -1.21 17.02 -40.92
CA ASN A 25 -1.97 16.00 -41.63
C ASN A 25 -3.46 16.13 -41.29
N VAL A 26 -4.31 16.21 -42.27
CA VAL A 26 -5.76 16.30 -42.09
C VAL A 26 -6.47 15.13 -42.76
N MET A 27 -7.48 14.61 -42.08
CA MET A 27 -8.38 13.56 -42.56
C MET A 27 -9.81 14.13 -42.67
N THR A 28 -10.36 14.12 -43.87
CA THR A 28 -11.76 14.49 -44.14
C THR A 28 -12.56 13.30 -44.66
N GLY A 29 -13.88 13.39 -44.63
CA GLY A 29 -14.80 12.36 -45.12
C GLY A 29 -16.19 12.57 -44.56
N GLU A 30 -17.17 11.79 -45.03
CA GLU A 30 -18.52 11.86 -44.55
C GLU A 30 -18.66 11.39 -43.10
N THR A 31 -19.69 11.87 -42.40
CA THR A 31 -20.01 11.41 -41.03
C THR A 31 -20.29 9.91 -41.07
N GLY A 32 -19.64 9.15 -40.19
CA GLY A 32 -19.74 7.68 -40.19
C GLY A 32 -18.88 6.99 -41.27
N ALA A 33 -18.06 7.70 -42.07
CA ALA A 33 -17.19 7.11 -43.09
C ALA A 33 -15.99 6.33 -42.57
N GLY A 34 -15.77 6.30 -41.24
CA GLY A 34 -14.65 5.57 -40.63
C GLY A 34 -13.55 6.48 -40.08
N LYS A 35 -13.78 7.79 -39.98
CA LYS A 35 -12.83 8.73 -39.38
C LYS A 35 -12.45 8.31 -37.96
N SER A 36 -13.44 8.07 -37.11
CA SER A 36 -13.22 7.60 -35.74
C SER A 36 -12.54 6.24 -35.70
N ILE A 37 -12.76 5.37 -36.71
CA ILE A 37 -12.11 4.04 -36.73
C ILE A 37 -10.58 4.15 -36.90
N VAL A 38 -10.08 5.15 -37.62
CA VAL A 38 -8.64 5.40 -37.72
C VAL A 38 -8.09 5.83 -36.37
N ILE A 39 -8.80 6.70 -35.65
CA ILE A 39 -8.42 7.12 -34.29
C ILE A 39 -8.49 5.93 -33.30
N ASP A 40 -9.54 5.11 -33.39
CA ASP A 40 -9.67 3.90 -32.57
C ASP A 40 -8.52 2.91 -32.83
N ALA A 41 -8.10 2.76 -34.10
CA ALA A 41 -6.94 1.95 -34.46
C ALA A 41 -5.64 2.50 -33.84
N ILE A 42 -5.45 3.83 -33.87
CA ILE A 42 -4.30 4.48 -33.22
C ILE A 42 -4.40 4.29 -31.69
N SER A 43 -5.55 4.51 -31.08
CA SER A 43 -5.76 4.27 -29.66
C SER A 43 -5.45 2.83 -29.27
N ALA A 44 -5.89 1.87 -30.09
CA ALA A 44 -5.58 0.47 -29.88
C ALA A 44 -4.06 0.19 -29.88
N ILE A 45 -3.31 0.72 -30.86
CA ILE A 45 -1.86 0.52 -30.95
C ILE A 45 -1.09 1.21 -29.83
N LEU A 46 -1.65 2.23 -29.19
CA LEU A 46 -1.08 2.91 -28.02
C LEU A 46 -1.35 2.19 -26.68
N GLY A 47 -2.04 1.03 -26.71
CA GLY A 47 -2.31 0.26 -25.51
C GLY A 47 -3.61 0.63 -24.78
N GLU A 48 -4.49 1.44 -25.40
CA GLU A 48 -5.82 1.70 -24.86
C GLU A 48 -6.71 0.45 -24.94
N ARG A 49 -7.85 0.52 -24.24
CA ARG A 49 -8.79 -0.61 -24.19
C ARG A 49 -9.39 -0.88 -25.56
N ALA A 50 -9.16 -2.07 -26.09
CA ALA A 50 -9.76 -2.52 -27.34
C ALA A 50 -10.93 -3.46 -27.05
N TYR A 51 -12.03 -3.27 -27.75
CA TYR A 51 -13.25 -4.05 -27.61
C TYR A 51 -13.39 -5.06 -28.76
N ARG A 52 -14.10 -6.16 -28.53
CA ARG A 52 -14.32 -7.22 -29.54
C ARG A 52 -15.14 -6.75 -30.73
N ASP A 53 -15.99 -5.75 -30.52
CA ASP A 53 -16.82 -5.11 -31.56
C ASP A 53 -15.99 -4.27 -32.54
N MET A 54 -14.73 -3.96 -32.22
CA MET A 54 -13.79 -3.41 -33.21
C MET A 54 -13.42 -4.39 -34.31
N ILE A 55 -13.54 -5.71 -34.07
CA ILE A 55 -13.18 -6.72 -35.06
C ILE A 55 -14.24 -6.74 -36.16
N ARG A 56 -13.81 -6.66 -37.42
CA ARG A 56 -14.71 -6.73 -38.61
C ARG A 56 -15.56 -7.99 -38.56
N THR A 57 -16.86 -7.83 -38.84
CA THR A 57 -17.79 -8.96 -38.89
C THR A 57 -17.33 -10.01 -39.89
N GLY A 58 -17.13 -11.23 -39.40
CA GLY A 58 -16.66 -12.38 -40.20
C GLY A 58 -15.14 -12.59 -40.15
N ALA A 59 -14.36 -11.70 -39.52
CA ALA A 59 -12.96 -11.89 -39.26
C ALA A 59 -12.72 -12.55 -37.90
N SER A 60 -11.66 -13.35 -37.77
CA SER A 60 -11.25 -14.00 -36.51
C SER A 60 -10.38 -13.12 -35.64
N ARG A 61 -9.73 -12.13 -36.25
CA ARG A 61 -8.84 -11.16 -35.57
C ARG A 61 -8.88 -9.81 -36.27
N ALA A 62 -8.52 -8.76 -35.53
CA ALA A 62 -8.11 -7.48 -36.04
C ALA A 62 -6.62 -7.25 -35.75
N ALA A 63 -5.90 -6.55 -36.62
CA ALA A 63 -4.51 -6.22 -36.40
C ALA A 63 -4.23 -4.74 -36.73
N VAL A 64 -3.39 -4.12 -35.92
CA VAL A 64 -2.85 -2.77 -36.16
C VAL A 64 -1.33 -2.85 -36.05
N ARG A 65 -0.64 -2.20 -36.98
CA ARG A 65 0.80 -2.00 -36.95
C ARG A 65 1.10 -0.52 -37.19
N ALA A 66 1.94 0.04 -36.33
CA ALA A 66 2.42 1.41 -36.49
C ALA A 66 3.95 1.43 -36.55
N ILE A 67 4.48 2.31 -37.39
CA ILE A 67 5.91 2.57 -37.50
C ILE A 67 6.14 4.02 -37.09
N PHE A 68 7.00 4.21 -36.09
CA PHE A 68 7.39 5.52 -35.57
C PHE A 68 8.84 5.80 -35.94
N ASP A 69 9.09 6.94 -36.57
CA ASP A 69 10.44 7.40 -36.89
C ASP A 69 10.92 8.44 -35.87
N GLU A 70 12.25 8.54 -35.74
CA GLU A 70 12.93 9.54 -34.90
C GLU A 70 12.47 9.46 -33.43
N VAL A 71 12.25 8.26 -32.94
CA VAL A 71 11.93 8.05 -31.52
C VAL A 71 13.22 8.27 -30.73
N PRO A 72 13.23 9.15 -29.71
CA PRO A 72 14.40 9.31 -28.83
C PRO A 72 14.64 8.03 -28.01
N GLU A 73 15.84 7.87 -27.49
CA GLU A 73 16.15 6.77 -26.57
C GLU A 73 15.43 7.00 -25.22
N LEU A 74 14.29 6.34 -25.07
CA LEU A 74 13.48 6.41 -23.86
C LEU A 74 13.97 5.36 -22.86
N ALA A 75 13.98 5.66 -21.56
CA ALA A 75 14.31 4.72 -20.50
C ALA A 75 13.45 3.45 -20.54
N TRP A 76 12.24 3.57 -21.07
CA TRP A 76 11.29 2.48 -21.26
C TRP A 76 11.89 1.26 -21.99
N PHE A 77 12.76 1.47 -22.98
CA PHE A 77 13.37 0.37 -23.76
C PHE A 77 14.26 -0.50 -22.86
N ALA A 78 15.11 0.13 -22.06
CA ALA A 78 16.01 -0.57 -21.13
C ALA A 78 15.22 -1.27 -20.01
N GLU A 79 14.23 -0.59 -19.44
CA GLU A 79 13.39 -1.13 -18.37
C GLU A 79 12.61 -2.38 -18.78
N ASN A 80 12.23 -2.48 -20.06
CA ASN A 80 11.41 -3.59 -20.55
C ASN A 80 12.19 -4.58 -21.44
N SER A 81 13.53 -4.46 -21.51
CA SER A 81 14.41 -5.34 -22.29
C SER A 81 14.03 -5.42 -23.79
N VAL A 82 13.56 -4.29 -24.34
CA VAL A 82 13.23 -4.15 -25.76
C VAL A 82 14.40 -3.48 -26.46
N PRO A 83 14.93 -4.02 -27.57
CA PRO A 83 15.98 -3.37 -28.34
C PRO A 83 15.53 -1.98 -28.81
N TYR A 84 16.34 -0.96 -28.54
CA TYR A 84 16.09 0.38 -29.03
C TYR A 84 16.55 0.50 -30.49
N ASP A 85 15.72 1.18 -31.29
CA ASP A 85 16.05 1.69 -32.61
C ASP A 85 15.36 3.05 -32.78
N THR A 86 15.90 3.90 -33.64
CA THR A 86 15.27 5.19 -34.01
C THR A 86 13.95 5.00 -34.77
N GLU A 87 13.81 3.85 -35.46
CA GLU A 87 12.55 3.37 -36.02
C GLU A 87 11.94 2.33 -35.09
N VAL A 88 10.78 2.65 -34.48
CA VAL A 88 10.08 1.76 -33.54
C VAL A 88 8.84 1.19 -34.22
N VAL A 89 8.76 -0.13 -34.28
CA VAL A 89 7.62 -0.87 -34.83
C VAL A 89 6.76 -1.39 -33.71
N VAL A 90 5.52 -0.91 -33.64
CA VAL A 90 4.52 -1.38 -32.67
C VAL A 90 3.47 -2.19 -33.41
N GLN A 91 3.08 -3.34 -32.84
CA GLN A 91 2.05 -4.23 -33.40
C GLN A 91 1.09 -4.66 -32.31
N ARG A 92 -0.20 -4.71 -32.63
CA ARG A 92 -1.24 -5.27 -31.76
C ARG A 92 -2.22 -6.09 -32.56
N GLU A 93 -2.45 -7.32 -32.12
CA GLU A 93 -3.47 -8.22 -32.63
C GLU A 93 -4.54 -8.46 -31.57
N ILE A 94 -5.82 -8.33 -31.96
CA ILE A 94 -6.98 -8.49 -31.09
C ILE A 94 -7.80 -9.66 -31.61
N TYR A 95 -8.04 -10.66 -30.79
CA TYR A 95 -8.73 -11.89 -31.16
C TYR A 95 -10.14 -11.94 -30.55
N LEU A 96 -11.06 -12.63 -31.22
CA LEU A 96 -12.45 -12.83 -30.76
C LEU A 96 -12.54 -13.52 -29.39
N ASP A 97 -11.58 -14.38 -29.05
CA ASP A 97 -11.49 -15.05 -27.73
C ASP A 97 -11.07 -14.10 -26.60
N GLY A 98 -10.74 -12.84 -26.93
CA GLY A 98 -10.32 -11.81 -25.99
C GLY A 98 -8.81 -11.73 -25.78
N LYS A 99 -8.01 -12.59 -26.41
CA LYS A 99 -6.56 -12.47 -26.40
C LYS A 99 -6.12 -11.21 -27.11
N ASN A 100 -5.09 -10.56 -26.54
CA ASN A 100 -4.40 -9.42 -27.13
C ASN A 100 -2.91 -9.77 -27.21
N LEU A 101 -2.33 -9.68 -28.40
CA LEU A 101 -0.91 -9.88 -28.61
C LEU A 101 -0.27 -8.55 -29.00
N CYS A 102 0.58 -8.01 -28.15
CA CYS A 102 1.29 -6.76 -28.40
C CYS A 102 2.78 -7.04 -28.60
N ARG A 103 3.40 -6.38 -29.56
CA ARG A 103 4.85 -6.45 -29.82
C ARG A 103 5.43 -5.07 -30.09
N VAL A 104 6.62 -4.83 -29.57
CA VAL A 104 7.44 -3.65 -29.86
C VAL A 104 8.79 -4.12 -30.36
N ASN A 105 9.21 -3.72 -31.54
CA ASN A 105 10.41 -4.18 -32.22
C ASN A 105 10.55 -5.72 -32.23
N GLY A 106 9.42 -6.43 -32.42
CA GLY A 106 9.35 -7.88 -32.43
C GLY A 106 9.26 -8.54 -31.04
N VAL A 107 9.53 -7.83 -29.95
CA VAL A 107 9.47 -8.35 -28.57
C VAL A 107 8.02 -8.28 -28.06
N ALA A 108 7.53 -9.37 -27.47
CA ALA A 108 6.20 -9.41 -26.90
C ALA A 108 6.13 -8.63 -25.58
N VAL A 109 5.13 -7.77 -25.46
CA VAL A 109 4.89 -6.94 -24.27
C VAL A 109 3.43 -7.03 -23.82
N THR A 110 3.14 -6.71 -22.56
CA THR A 110 1.76 -6.62 -22.09
C THR A 110 1.11 -5.32 -22.55
N VAL A 111 -0.24 -5.27 -22.57
CA VAL A 111 -0.98 -4.04 -22.90
C VAL A 111 -0.61 -2.87 -21.97
N GLY A 112 -0.41 -3.15 -20.66
CA GLY A 112 -0.01 -2.12 -19.71
C GLY A 112 1.40 -1.55 -19.97
N ILE A 113 2.35 -2.38 -20.39
CA ILE A 113 3.70 -1.96 -20.80
C ILE A 113 3.62 -1.15 -22.09
N LEU A 114 2.83 -1.61 -23.07
CA LEU A 114 2.60 -0.88 -24.32
C LEU A 114 1.99 0.50 -24.10
N ARG A 115 1.03 0.61 -23.17
CA ARG A 115 0.39 1.88 -22.84
C ARG A 115 1.38 2.92 -22.31
N LYS A 116 2.34 2.50 -21.47
CA LYS A 116 3.40 3.40 -20.97
C LYS A 116 4.29 3.95 -22.10
N LEU A 117 4.55 3.16 -23.14
CA LEU A 117 5.24 3.63 -24.34
C LEU A 117 4.35 4.55 -25.15
N GLY A 118 3.09 4.17 -25.38
CA GLY A 118 2.13 4.93 -26.17
C GLY A 118 1.98 6.36 -25.71
N LEU A 119 1.90 6.59 -24.39
CA LEU A 119 1.83 7.93 -23.78
C LEU A 119 3.07 8.82 -24.04
N GLN A 120 4.20 8.23 -24.44
CA GLN A 120 5.43 8.97 -24.79
C GLN A 120 5.57 9.18 -26.30
N LEU A 121 4.77 8.53 -27.13
CA LEU A 121 4.82 8.62 -28.58
C LEU A 121 3.75 9.53 -29.17
N ILE A 122 2.51 9.39 -28.71
CA ILE A 122 1.36 10.15 -29.24
C ILE A 122 0.50 10.63 -28.06
N ASN A 123 -0.02 11.85 -28.18
CA ASN A 123 -1.12 12.32 -27.36
C ASN A 123 -2.36 12.57 -28.24
N ILE A 124 -3.50 11.98 -27.84
CA ILE A 124 -4.77 12.06 -28.56
C ILE A 124 -5.68 13.03 -27.81
N HIS A 125 -5.93 14.18 -28.40
CA HIS A 125 -6.87 15.18 -27.91
C HIS A 125 -8.25 14.92 -28.54
N GLY A 126 -9.06 14.02 -27.96
CA GLY A 126 -10.35 13.57 -28.49
C GLY A 126 -11.49 13.72 -27.50
N GLN A 127 -12.59 13.01 -27.80
CA GLN A 127 -13.82 13.04 -27.02
C GLN A 127 -13.63 12.54 -25.57
N HIS A 128 -12.70 11.58 -25.33
CA HIS A 128 -12.41 11.06 -24.00
C HIS A 128 -11.62 12.03 -23.12
N ASP A 129 -10.70 12.82 -23.69
CA ASP A 129 -9.97 13.85 -22.95
C ASP A 129 -10.86 15.03 -22.54
N SER A 130 -11.89 15.29 -23.34
CA SER A 130 -12.89 16.28 -22.98
C SER A 130 -13.60 15.91 -21.67
N ALA A 131 -13.89 14.63 -21.46
CA ALA A 131 -14.46 14.15 -20.21
C ALA A 131 -13.49 14.33 -19.02
N ALA A 132 -12.19 14.09 -19.20
CA ALA A 132 -11.18 14.28 -18.17
C ALA A 132 -11.02 15.75 -17.74
N LEU A 133 -11.14 16.71 -18.67
CA LEU A 133 -11.11 18.13 -18.33
C LEU A 133 -12.34 18.61 -17.52
N PHE A 134 -13.45 17.85 -17.51
CA PHE A 134 -14.60 18.11 -16.65
C PHE A 134 -14.52 17.41 -15.30
N ASP A 135 -13.62 16.43 -15.14
CA ASP A 135 -13.39 15.74 -13.88
C ASP A 135 -12.37 16.51 -13.03
N GLU A 136 -12.84 17.07 -11.93
CA GLU A 136 -12.00 17.86 -11.02
C GLU A 136 -10.79 17.09 -10.48
N ASN A 137 -10.84 15.74 -10.46
CA ASN A 137 -9.72 14.91 -10.03
C ASN A 137 -8.49 15.00 -10.95
N TYR A 138 -8.67 15.39 -12.21
CA TYR A 138 -7.58 15.54 -13.18
C TYR A 138 -7.01 16.95 -13.26
N HIS A 139 -7.68 17.97 -12.69
CA HIS A 139 -7.26 19.37 -12.81
C HIS A 139 -5.88 19.63 -12.21
N LEU A 140 -5.56 18.95 -11.09
CA LEU A 140 -4.21 19.04 -10.49
C LEU A 140 -3.14 18.49 -11.44
N THR A 141 -3.39 17.33 -12.05
CA THR A 141 -2.47 16.72 -13.02
C THR A 141 -2.23 17.62 -14.23
N PHE A 142 -3.28 18.30 -14.73
CA PHE A 142 -3.14 19.26 -15.81
C PHE A 142 -2.30 20.48 -15.41
N LEU A 143 -2.51 20.99 -14.20
CA LEU A 143 -1.72 22.09 -13.68
C LEU A 143 -0.24 21.71 -13.52
N ASP A 144 0.05 20.52 -12.97
CA ASP A 144 1.40 20.00 -12.79
C ASP A 144 2.12 19.81 -14.15
N SER A 145 1.41 19.29 -15.16
CA SER A 145 1.94 19.20 -16.52
C SER A 145 2.31 20.58 -17.09
N PHE A 146 1.51 21.60 -16.80
CA PHE A 146 1.78 22.97 -17.23
C PHE A 146 2.92 23.63 -16.44
N ALA A 147 3.01 23.33 -15.13
CA ALA A 147 4.02 23.89 -14.22
C ALA A 147 5.44 23.40 -14.51
N ALA A 148 5.62 22.24 -15.16
CA ALA A 148 6.90 21.56 -15.35
C ALA A 148 7.64 21.32 -14.02
N ASP A 149 6.91 21.01 -12.96
CA ASP A 149 7.41 20.79 -11.59
C ASP A 149 7.68 19.32 -11.26
N ALA A 150 7.74 18.48 -12.27
CA ALA A 150 7.94 17.03 -12.13
C ALA A 150 9.08 16.63 -11.16
N PRO A 151 10.28 17.26 -11.16
CA PRO A 151 11.34 16.91 -10.23
C PRO A 151 10.97 17.20 -8.77
N LEU A 152 10.23 18.27 -8.52
CA LEU A 152 9.78 18.65 -7.17
C LEU A 152 8.67 17.70 -6.68
N LEU A 153 7.77 17.32 -7.58
CA LEU A 153 6.71 16.34 -7.30
C LEU A 153 7.29 14.95 -7.01
N GLU A 154 8.30 14.51 -7.75
CA GLU A 154 9.00 13.25 -7.49
C GLU A 154 9.73 13.27 -6.14
N GLN A 155 10.40 14.37 -5.81
CA GLN A 155 11.02 14.57 -4.51
C GLN A 155 9.98 14.47 -3.38
N TYR A 156 8.84 15.12 -3.53
CA TYR A 156 7.75 15.05 -2.57
C TYR A 156 7.20 13.63 -2.41
N ARG A 157 6.92 12.94 -3.53
CA ARG A 157 6.41 11.56 -3.53
C ARG A 157 7.34 10.59 -2.81
N ALA A 158 8.65 10.74 -3.02
CA ALA A 158 9.65 9.94 -2.29
C ALA A 158 9.58 10.18 -0.78
N GLN A 159 9.47 11.43 -0.34
CA GLN A 159 9.36 11.78 1.08
C GLN A 159 8.03 11.30 1.68
N PHE A 160 6.93 11.45 0.96
CA PHE A 160 5.61 10.97 1.37
C PHE A 160 5.58 9.44 1.51
N SER A 161 6.20 8.71 0.60
CA SER A 161 6.31 7.25 0.67
C SER A 161 7.09 6.79 1.91
N VAL A 162 8.18 7.48 2.27
CA VAL A 162 8.93 7.22 3.50
C VAL A 162 8.07 7.46 4.74
N MET A 163 7.37 8.61 4.79
CA MET A 163 6.46 8.93 5.89
C MET A 163 5.37 7.86 6.05
N GLN A 164 4.73 7.46 4.95
CA GLN A 164 3.66 6.45 4.95
C GLN A 164 4.17 5.08 5.41
N SER A 165 5.36 4.68 5.01
CA SER A 165 5.99 3.43 5.44
C SER A 165 6.27 3.43 6.94
N LEU A 166 6.78 4.54 7.50
CA LEU A 166 6.99 4.70 8.94
C LEU A 166 5.67 4.70 9.73
N GLN A 167 4.63 5.36 9.22
CA GLN A 167 3.30 5.35 9.82
C GLN A 167 2.69 3.95 9.85
N HIS A 168 2.89 3.17 8.79
CA HIS A 168 2.42 1.79 8.72
C HIS A 168 3.15 0.89 9.73
N GLU A 169 4.48 1.01 9.84
CA GLU A 169 5.28 0.29 10.85
C GLU A 169 4.82 0.64 12.27
N MET A 170 4.63 1.94 12.55
CA MET A 170 4.13 2.43 13.84
C MET A 170 2.73 1.91 14.16
N ALA A 171 1.81 1.90 13.19
CA ALA A 171 0.46 1.39 13.37
C ALA A 171 0.45 -0.11 13.68
N HIS A 172 1.33 -0.88 13.05
CA HIS A 172 1.48 -2.31 13.31
C HIS A 172 1.95 -2.60 14.75
N LEU A 173 2.86 -1.80 15.29
CA LEU A 173 3.34 -1.93 16.68
C LEU A 173 2.32 -1.45 17.73
N ARG A 174 1.41 -0.54 17.37
CA ARG A 174 0.36 -0.02 18.26
C ARG A 174 -0.85 -0.94 18.42
N MET A 175 -0.97 -2.00 17.65
CA MET A 175 -2.22 -2.79 17.56
C MET A 175 -2.69 -3.45 18.87
N ASP A 176 -1.93 -3.37 20.00
CA ASP A 176 -2.29 -4.07 21.24
C ASP A 176 -1.88 -3.36 22.54
N GLU A 177 -1.94 -2.06 22.61
CA GLU A 177 -1.44 -1.28 23.77
C GLU A 177 -2.17 -1.65 25.09
N SER A 178 -3.45 -1.95 25.06
CA SER A 178 -4.21 -2.33 26.26
C SER A 178 -3.91 -3.75 26.74
N GLU A 179 -3.70 -4.69 25.82
CA GLU A 179 -3.30 -6.06 26.13
C GLU A 179 -1.84 -6.11 26.60
N LYS A 180 -1.00 -5.33 25.96
CA LYS A 180 0.41 -5.13 26.31
C LYS A 180 0.57 -4.58 27.74
N LEU A 181 -0.19 -3.55 28.11
CA LEU A 181 -0.15 -2.97 29.46
C LEU A 181 -0.54 -4.00 30.52
N ARG A 182 -1.64 -4.73 30.32
CA ARG A 182 -2.08 -5.81 31.23
C ARG A 182 -1.01 -6.90 31.34
N ARG A 183 -0.39 -7.27 30.21
CA ARG A 183 0.63 -8.31 30.21
C ARG A 183 1.87 -7.88 30.95
N THR A 184 2.32 -6.63 30.74
CA THR A 184 3.46 -6.02 31.46
C THR A 184 3.24 -6.00 32.96
N GLU A 185 2.08 -5.53 33.45
CA GLU A 185 1.73 -5.52 34.87
C GLU A 185 1.73 -6.93 35.46
N THR A 186 1.14 -7.87 34.72
CA THR A 186 1.10 -9.28 35.15
C THR A 186 2.51 -9.87 35.27
N LEU A 187 3.36 -9.66 34.25
CA LEU A 187 4.72 -10.18 34.24
C LEU A 187 5.56 -9.57 35.37
N ARG A 188 5.48 -8.26 35.58
CA ARG A 188 6.20 -7.59 36.67
C ARG A 188 5.81 -8.12 38.03
N TYR A 189 4.52 -8.34 38.28
CA TYR A 189 4.03 -8.95 39.52
C TYR A 189 4.57 -10.37 39.70
N GLN A 190 4.52 -11.19 38.68
CA GLN A 190 4.97 -12.59 38.72
C GLN A 190 6.47 -12.70 38.93
N ILE A 191 7.26 -11.85 38.24
CA ILE A 191 8.71 -11.78 38.40
C ILE A 191 9.06 -11.39 39.85
N ASP A 192 8.45 -10.34 40.38
CA ASP A 192 8.70 -9.85 41.75
C ASP A 192 8.32 -10.92 42.81
N GLU A 193 7.18 -11.62 42.64
CA GLU A 193 6.76 -12.70 43.56
C GLU A 193 7.78 -13.83 43.58
N ILE A 194 8.30 -14.24 42.41
CA ILE A 194 9.27 -15.36 42.34
C ILE A 194 10.66 -14.91 42.83
N GLU A 195 11.11 -13.70 42.48
CA GLU A 195 12.40 -13.18 42.91
C GLU A 195 12.49 -13.00 44.43
N ARG A 196 11.43 -12.46 45.07
CA ARG A 196 11.35 -12.35 46.55
C ARG A 196 11.42 -13.69 47.22
N ALA A 197 10.94 -14.75 46.59
CA ALA A 197 11.03 -16.10 47.15
C ALA A 197 12.47 -16.66 47.15
N ALA A 198 13.40 -16.06 46.36
CA ALA A 198 14.81 -16.45 46.30
C ALA A 198 15.04 -17.97 46.18
N LEU A 199 14.39 -18.57 45.22
CA LEU A 199 14.39 -20.04 44.99
C LEU A 199 15.79 -20.54 44.60
N LYS A 200 16.12 -21.75 45.08
CA LYS A 200 17.34 -22.47 44.66
C LYS A 200 16.92 -23.71 43.83
N PRO A 201 17.74 -24.09 42.84
CA PRO A 201 17.53 -25.35 42.13
C PRO A 201 17.46 -26.52 43.14
N ASP A 202 16.52 -27.44 42.94
CA ASP A 202 16.28 -28.66 43.76
C ASP A 202 15.96 -28.39 45.23
N GLU A 203 15.65 -27.15 45.64
CA GLU A 203 15.37 -26.76 47.02
C GLU A 203 14.20 -27.56 47.61
N ASP A 204 13.13 -27.75 46.85
CA ASP A 204 11.94 -28.53 47.24
C ASP A 204 12.29 -29.98 47.57
N THR A 205 13.10 -30.63 46.76
CA THR A 205 13.55 -32.03 46.99
C THR A 205 14.42 -32.13 48.24
N GLN A 206 15.33 -31.17 48.42
CA GLN A 206 16.21 -31.16 49.62
C GLN A 206 15.43 -30.90 50.89
N LEU A 207 14.50 -29.98 50.89
CA LEU A 207 13.67 -29.66 52.05
C LEU A 207 12.70 -30.79 52.38
N GLU A 208 12.10 -31.44 51.38
CA GLU A 208 11.23 -32.61 51.60
C GLU A 208 12.00 -33.80 52.21
N ALA A 209 13.22 -34.05 51.74
CA ALA A 209 14.08 -35.06 52.33
C ALA A 209 14.43 -34.72 53.79
N ARG A 210 14.78 -33.45 54.07
CA ARG A 210 15.09 -32.95 55.43
C ARG A 210 13.86 -33.04 56.35
N ARG A 211 12.65 -32.67 55.86
CA ARG A 211 11.41 -32.81 56.63
C ARG A 211 11.16 -34.24 57.05
N ARG A 212 11.33 -35.21 56.15
CA ARG A 212 11.14 -36.67 56.48
C ARG A 212 12.12 -37.11 57.58
N LEU A 213 13.38 -36.66 57.57
CA LEU A 213 14.34 -36.97 58.59
C LEU A 213 13.95 -36.38 59.95
N LEU A 214 13.53 -35.10 59.98
CA LEU A 214 13.09 -34.44 61.21
C LEU A 214 11.82 -35.02 61.79
N GLN A 215 10.81 -35.32 60.96
CA GLN A 215 9.58 -35.97 61.39
C GLN A 215 9.82 -37.39 61.93
N ASN A 216 10.81 -38.12 61.39
CA ASN A 216 11.20 -39.42 61.94
C ASN A 216 11.93 -39.27 63.26
N ALA A 217 12.80 -38.23 63.42
CA ALA A 217 13.47 -37.92 64.66
C ALA A 217 12.50 -37.47 65.77
N GLU A 218 11.46 -36.69 65.40
CA GLU A 218 10.36 -36.30 66.30
C GLU A 218 9.64 -37.52 66.85
N LYS A 219 9.12 -38.42 65.99
CA LYS A 219 8.45 -39.65 66.40
C LYS A 219 9.34 -40.55 67.26
N LEU A 220 10.65 -40.62 66.92
CA LEU A 220 11.61 -41.37 67.70
C LEU A 220 11.83 -40.73 69.07
N SER A 221 11.94 -39.42 69.18
CA SER A 221 12.07 -38.67 70.42
C SER A 221 10.88 -38.82 71.32
N ASP A 222 9.66 -38.75 70.79
CA ASP A 222 8.44 -38.91 71.53
C ASP A 222 8.32 -40.37 72.10
N GLY A 223 8.58 -41.33 71.21
CA GLY A 223 8.57 -42.75 71.66
C GLY A 223 9.60 -43.08 72.75
N LEU A 224 10.83 -42.48 72.64
CA LEU A 224 11.87 -42.61 73.67
C LEU A 224 11.49 -41.88 74.95
N ARG A 225 10.84 -40.70 74.84
CA ARG A 225 10.40 -39.89 76.00
C ARG A 225 9.31 -40.63 76.77
N ASP A 226 8.32 -41.19 76.04
CA ASP A 226 7.25 -41.97 76.64
C ASP A 226 7.79 -43.26 77.35
N ALA A 227 8.73 -43.96 76.71
CA ALA A 227 9.41 -45.07 77.30
C ALA A 227 10.23 -44.70 78.57
N ALA A 228 10.96 -43.57 78.51
CA ALA A 228 11.68 -43.07 79.69
C ALA A 228 10.73 -42.67 80.82
N ALA A 229 9.60 -42.01 80.49
CA ALA A 229 8.56 -41.67 81.49
C ALA A 229 7.95 -42.95 82.19
N CYS A 230 7.78 -44.03 81.47
CA CYS A 230 7.31 -45.29 82.04
C CYS A 230 8.30 -45.89 83.03
N LEU A 231 9.62 -45.73 82.80
CA LEU A 231 10.66 -46.28 83.67
C LEU A 231 11.01 -45.35 84.85
N ASP A 232 11.18 -44.03 84.55
CA ASP A 232 11.58 -43.05 85.59
C ASP A 232 10.38 -42.48 86.36
N GLY A 233 9.21 -42.48 85.76
CA GLY A 233 8.02 -41.80 86.24
C GLY A 233 7.87 -40.42 85.65
N GLY A 234 6.67 -39.83 85.75
CA GLY A 234 6.33 -38.48 85.34
C GLY A 234 5.71 -37.69 86.50
N ASP A 235 5.16 -36.50 86.23
CA ASP A 235 4.57 -35.65 87.25
C ASP A 235 3.39 -36.28 88.03
N GLU A 236 2.67 -37.25 87.41
CA GLU A 236 1.47 -37.85 87.99
C GLU A 236 1.62 -39.35 88.41
N ALA A 237 2.72 -39.99 88.06
CA ALA A 237 2.87 -41.44 88.34
C ALA A 237 4.33 -41.81 88.65
N GLN A 238 4.47 -42.80 89.60
CA GLN A 238 5.79 -43.37 89.88
C GLN A 238 6.19 -44.27 88.70
N GLY A 239 7.44 -44.21 88.30
CA GLY A 239 8.01 -45.06 87.26
C GLY A 239 8.31 -46.47 87.78
N ALA A 240 8.49 -47.37 86.80
CA ALA A 240 8.75 -48.77 87.09
C ALA A 240 10.02 -48.99 87.99
N ALA A 241 11.07 -48.18 87.76
CA ALA A 241 12.29 -48.21 88.56
C ALA A 241 12.02 -47.86 90.04
N ALA A 242 11.19 -46.84 90.28
CA ALA A 242 10.79 -46.46 91.64
C ALA A 242 9.95 -47.51 92.33
N LEU A 243 8.99 -48.10 91.58
CA LEU A 243 8.15 -49.19 92.09
C LEU A 243 8.94 -50.44 92.40
N LEU A 244 9.89 -50.82 91.55
CA LEU A 244 10.80 -51.93 91.79
C LEU A 244 11.70 -51.66 92.98
N THR A 245 12.18 -50.42 93.17
CA THR A 245 12.95 -50.02 94.35
C THR A 245 12.14 -50.12 95.62
N GLN A 246 10.85 -49.76 95.59
CA GLN A 246 9.97 -49.93 96.73
C GLN A 246 9.73 -51.44 97.04
N ALA A 247 9.47 -52.25 95.99
CA ALA A 247 9.28 -53.69 96.12
C ALA A 247 10.55 -54.43 96.71
N GLU A 248 11.72 -54.00 96.21
CA GLU A 248 13.01 -54.50 96.71
C GLU A 248 13.15 -54.22 98.22
N ARG A 249 12.88 -53.00 98.68
CA ARG A 249 12.96 -52.60 100.09
C ARG A 249 12.01 -53.40 100.97
N ASP A 250 10.75 -53.58 100.51
CA ASP A 250 9.73 -54.30 101.25
C ASP A 250 10.09 -55.79 101.35
N LEU A 251 10.62 -56.40 100.29
CA LEU A 251 11.12 -57.78 100.28
C LEU A 251 12.38 -57.95 101.13
N ALA A 252 13.34 -56.99 101.06
CA ALA A 252 14.53 -56.96 101.92
C ALA A 252 14.17 -56.97 103.43
N HIS A 253 13.07 -56.26 103.77
CA HIS A 253 12.59 -56.23 105.15
C HIS A 253 11.96 -57.59 105.50
N SER A 254 11.14 -58.21 104.56
CA SER A 254 10.43 -59.47 104.77
C SER A 254 11.40 -60.66 104.81
N ALA A 255 12.46 -60.66 103.98
CA ALA A 255 13.50 -61.69 103.94
C ALA A 255 14.28 -61.84 105.27
N ARG A 256 14.27 -60.84 106.12
CA ARG A 256 14.86 -60.89 107.48
C ARG A 256 14.09 -61.84 108.45
N PHE A 257 12.78 -62.12 108.08
CA PHE A 257 11.94 -62.99 108.90
C PHE A 257 11.71 -64.33 108.23
N ASP A 258 11.89 -64.45 106.92
CA ASP A 258 11.75 -65.71 106.17
C ASP A 258 12.83 -65.82 105.10
N GLU A 259 13.87 -66.58 105.31
CA GLU A 259 15.05 -66.79 104.49
C GLU A 259 14.69 -67.35 103.06
N SER A 260 13.52 -68.03 102.96
CA SER A 260 13.05 -68.53 101.68
C SER A 260 12.68 -67.44 100.66
N LEU A 261 12.52 -66.20 101.11
CA LEU A 261 12.24 -65.02 100.25
C LEU A 261 13.50 -64.41 99.63
N GLN A 262 14.71 -64.77 100.05
CA GLN A 262 15.94 -64.22 99.53
C GLN A 262 16.08 -64.38 98.02
N PRO A 263 15.78 -65.52 97.38
CA PRO A 263 15.87 -65.62 95.92
C PRO A 263 14.92 -64.63 95.15
N LEU A 264 13.74 -64.40 95.79
CA LEU A 264 12.76 -63.44 95.19
C LEU A 264 13.24 -61.98 95.36
N HIS A 265 13.81 -61.65 96.57
CA HIS A 265 14.44 -60.31 96.75
C HIS A 265 15.55 -60.07 95.73
N ASP A 266 16.46 -61.08 95.56
CA ASP A 266 17.57 -60.95 94.60
C ASP A 266 17.06 -60.75 93.16
N THR A 267 16.01 -61.43 92.78
CA THR A 267 15.35 -61.27 91.44
C THR A 267 14.76 -59.89 91.29
N ILE A 268 14.08 -59.32 92.32
CA ILE A 268 13.53 -57.93 92.21
C ILE A 268 14.65 -56.88 92.22
N ALA A 269 15.73 -57.12 93.01
CA ALA A 269 16.92 -56.21 92.97
C ALA A 269 17.55 -56.22 91.60
N ASP A 270 17.72 -57.37 90.95
CA ASP A 270 18.24 -57.46 89.59
C ASP A 270 17.34 -56.73 88.60
N LEU A 271 16.05 -56.87 88.66
CA LEU A 271 15.08 -56.17 87.80
C LEU A 271 15.11 -54.67 88.03
N MET A 272 15.28 -54.22 89.32
CA MET A 272 15.43 -52.82 89.69
C MET A 272 16.66 -52.17 88.97
N TYR A 273 17.82 -52.87 89.13
CA TYR A 273 19.04 -52.36 88.43
C TYR A 273 18.93 -52.35 86.93
N GLN A 274 18.32 -53.40 86.35
CA GLN A 274 18.06 -53.40 84.87
C GLN A 274 17.13 -52.27 84.42
N ALA A 275 16.08 -51.98 85.22
CA ALA A 275 15.18 -50.90 84.93
C ALA A 275 15.86 -49.52 84.99
N GLN A 276 16.72 -49.32 86.03
CA GLN A 276 17.52 -48.07 86.18
C GLN A 276 18.51 -47.89 85.02
N ASP A 277 19.26 -48.96 84.67
CA ASP A 277 20.18 -48.96 83.55
C ASP A 277 19.47 -48.67 82.23
N ALA A 278 18.31 -49.26 81.95
CA ALA A 278 17.50 -49.00 80.77
C ALA A 278 17.01 -47.52 80.71
N ALA A 279 16.59 -46.96 81.86
CA ALA A 279 16.18 -45.56 81.95
C ALA A 279 17.34 -44.59 81.64
N GLU A 280 18.53 -44.91 82.13
CA GLU A 280 19.73 -44.11 81.85
C GLU A 280 20.10 -44.18 80.35
N GLN A 281 20.06 -45.37 79.75
CA GLN A 281 20.33 -45.53 78.31
C GLN A 281 19.31 -44.80 77.47
N LEU A 282 18.04 -44.78 77.88
CA LEU A 282 17.02 -43.99 77.14
C LEU A 282 17.27 -42.50 77.22
N ARG A 283 17.64 -41.97 78.40
CA ARG A 283 18.00 -40.58 78.63
C ARG A 283 19.21 -40.18 77.78
N ASP A 284 20.24 -41.03 77.75
CA ASP A 284 21.45 -40.78 76.91
C ASP A 284 21.12 -40.74 75.45
N ARG A 285 20.20 -41.62 74.97
CA ARG A 285 19.77 -41.57 73.57
C ARG A 285 18.94 -40.32 73.25
N LEU A 286 18.01 -39.92 74.13
CA LEU A 286 17.27 -38.66 73.98
C LEU A 286 18.17 -37.44 73.90
N TYR A 287 19.19 -37.36 74.75
CA TYR A 287 20.17 -36.28 74.76
C TYR A 287 20.98 -36.21 73.46
N ARG A 288 21.30 -37.37 72.87
CA ARG A 288 22.03 -37.43 71.56
C ARG A 288 21.15 -37.17 70.35
N LEU A 289 19.83 -37.23 70.46
CA LEU A 289 18.94 -36.89 69.40
C LEU A 289 18.89 -35.37 69.22
N SER A 290 19.63 -34.84 68.19
CA SER A 290 19.56 -33.43 67.79
C SER A 290 18.28 -33.16 67.02
N TYR A 291 17.16 -33.00 67.69
CA TYR A 291 15.89 -32.60 67.17
C TYR A 291 15.61 -31.15 67.57
N SER A 292 15.27 -30.29 66.58
CA SER A 292 14.85 -28.91 66.81
C SER A 292 13.45 -28.75 66.23
N ALA A 293 12.49 -28.51 67.09
CA ALA A 293 11.12 -28.19 66.69
C ALA A 293 11.07 -26.92 65.82
N ASP A 294 11.86 -25.91 66.17
CA ASP A 294 11.96 -24.64 65.44
C ASP A 294 12.48 -24.84 64.00
N GLU A 295 13.44 -25.78 63.81
CA GLU A 295 13.92 -26.14 62.48
C GLU A 295 12.82 -26.76 61.60
N LEU A 296 12.01 -27.64 62.20
CA LEU A 296 10.89 -28.27 61.48
C LEU A 296 9.83 -27.21 61.09
N GLU A 297 9.46 -26.29 61.99
CA GLU A 297 8.49 -25.23 61.74
C GLU A 297 8.97 -24.30 60.60
N GLN A 298 10.21 -23.81 60.64
CA GLN A 298 10.78 -22.98 59.56
C GLN A 298 10.81 -23.69 58.21
N LEU A 299 11.07 -25.01 58.23
CA LEU A 299 11.12 -25.82 57.04
C LEU A 299 9.69 -26.00 56.45
N GLU A 300 8.69 -26.20 57.29
CA GLU A 300 7.29 -26.32 56.87
C GLU A 300 6.77 -25.00 56.29
N GLU A 301 7.05 -23.86 56.92
CA GLU A 301 6.75 -22.54 56.38
C GLU A 301 7.38 -22.32 54.98
N ARG A 302 8.63 -22.72 54.81
CA ARG A 302 9.33 -22.63 53.53
C ARG A 302 8.73 -23.56 52.47
N LEU A 303 8.40 -24.78 52.83
CA LEU A 303 7.70 -25.75 51.95
C LEU A 303 6.32 -25.23 51.53
N ASP A 304 5.58 -24.61 52.43
CA ASP A 304 4.28 -24.02 52.12
C ASP A 304 4.41 -22.86 51.11
N LEU A 305 5.46 -22.04 51.21
CA LEU A 305 5.76 -21.04 50.21
C LEU A 305 6.04 -21.69 48.85
N LEU A 306 6.89 -22.73 48.82
CA LEU A 306 7.21 -23.43 47.58
C LEU A 306 5.97 -24.10 46.97
N HIS A 307 5.10 -24.70 47.77
CA HIS A 307 3.85 -25.30 47.30
C HIS A 307 2.92 -24.26 46.66
N ARG A 308 2.81 -23.04 47.22
CA ARG A 308 2.02 -21.95 46.62
C ARG A 308 2.58 -21.53 45.29
N LEU A 309 3.91 -21.38 45.16
CA LEU A 309 4.57 -21.01 43.92
C LEU A 309 4.47 -22.11 42.85
N ARG A 310 4.60 -23.39 43.26
CA ARG A 310 4.45 -24.53 42.35
C ARG A 310 3.06 -24.59 41.73
N ARG A 311 2.01 -24.29 42.47
CA ARG A 311 0.62 -24.25 41.94
C ARG A 311 0.40 -23.18 40.92
N LYS A 312 1.21 -22.11 40.93
CA LYS A 312 1.07 -20.96 40.00
C LYS A 312 1.99 -21.06 38.80
N TYR A 313 3.24 -21.49 38.98
CA TYR A 313 4.30 -21.24 38.01
C TYR A 313 5.01 -22.48 37.45
N GLY A 314 4.96 -23.64 38.15
CA GLY A 314 5.62 -24.82 37.65
C GLY A 314 5.57 -26.02 38.63
N ALA A 315 5.95 -27.19 38.17
CA ALA A 315 5.83 -28.44 38.95
C ALA A 315 6.88 -28.56 40.10
N ASP A 316 8.04 -27.90 39.93
CA ASP A 316 9.19 -27.93 40.85
C ASP A 316 9.93 -26.59 40.82
N CYS A 317 10.96 -26.42 41.65
CA CYS A 317 11.75 -25.21 41.72
C CYS A 317 12.47 -24.90 40.39
N ALA A 318 12.92 -25.90 39.65
CA ALA A 318 13.58 -25.72 38.36
C ALA A 318 12.60 -25.15 37.32
N ALA A 319 11.38 -25.73 37.24
CA ALA A 319 10.34 -25.22 36.34
C ALA A 319 9.90 -23.78 36.66
N ILE A 320 9.87 -23.38 37.94
CA ILE A 320 9.56 -22.02 38.38
C ILE A 320 10.68 -21.05 37.94
N LEU A 321 11.94 -21.45 38.06
CA LEU A 321 13.08 -20.66 37.61
C LEU A 321 13.12 -20.52 36.08
N ASP A 322 12.78 -21.56 35.33
CA ASP A 322 12.59 -21.52 33.88
C ASP A 322 11.45 -20.60 33.48
N TYR A 323 10.35 -20.60 34.22
CA TYR A 323 9.24 -19.67 34.03
C TYR A 323 9.70 -18.22 34.25
N LEU A 324 10.45 -17.97 35.34
CA LEU A 324 11.03 -16.65 35.62
C LEU A 324 11.90 -16.14 34.48
N ALA A 325 12.77 -16.99 33.94
CA ALA A 325 13.64 -16.63 32.82
C ALA A 325 12.83 -16.24 31.57
N ARG A 326 11.78 -17.03 31.25
CA ARG A 326 10.86 -16.73 30.13
C ARG A 326 10.07 -15.45 30.38
N ALA A 327 9.55 -15.24 31.57
CA ALA A 327 8.79 -14.03 31.91
C ALA A 327 9.66 -12.76 31.81
N LYS A 328 10.93 -12.83 32.22
CA LYS A 328 11.89 -11.72 32.04
C LYS A 328 12.18 -11.44 30.58
N ALA A 329 12.43 -12.46 29.76
CA ALA A 329 12.67 -12.30 28.34
C ALA A 329 11.46 -11.67 27.61
N GLU A 330 10.25 -12.12 27.97
CA GLU A 330 9.02 -11.54 27.42
C GLU A 330 8.83 -10.08 27.83
N LEU A 331 9.13 -9.72 29.07
CA LEU A 331 9.06 -8.34 29.54
C LEU A 331 10.06 -7.44 28.82
N GLU A 332 11.29 -7.90 28.62
CA GLU A 332 12.35 -7.20 27.90
C GLU A 332 11.96 -6.96 26.43
N GLU A 333 11.35 -7.95 25.77
CA GLU A 333 10.83 -7.82 24.41
C GLU A 333 9.73 -6.74 24.31
N ILE A 334 8.84 -6.70 25.30
CA ILE A 334 7.79 -5.68 25.37
C ILE A 334 8.40 -4.28 25.58
N GLU A 335 9.35 -4.12 26.47
CA GLU A 335 10.02 -2.83 26.74
C GLU A 335 10.82 -2.34 25.53
N PHE A 336 11.52 -3.23 24.83
CA PHE A 336 12.22 -2.90 23.58
C PHE A 336 11.26 -2.40 22.49
N SER A 337 10.06 -3.00 22.38
CA SER A 337 9.02 -2.56 21.47
C SER A 337 8.51 -1.13 21.78
N ASP A 338 8.48 -0.71 23.05
CA ASP A 338 8.10 0.65 23.44
C ASP A 338 9.16 1.69 23.09
N GLU A 339 10.43 1.37 23.28
CA GLU A 339 11.52 2.24 22.83
C GLU A 339 11.51 2.41 21.31
N ARG A 340 11.25 1.32 20.57
CA ARG A 340 11.11 1.36 19.11
C ARG A 340 9.93 2.23 18.67
N LEU A 341 8.80 2.14 19.36
CA LEU A 341 7.62 2.98 19.09
C LEU A 341 7.95 4.48 19.27
N GLN A 342 8.61 4.85 20.35
CA GLN A 342 9.02 6.25 20.59
C GLN A 342 10.00 6.75 19.53
N GLN A 343 10.91 5.90 19.04
CA GLN A 343 11.82 6.25 17.95
C GLN A 343 11.04 6.46 16.64
N LEU A 344 10.09 5.58 16.33
CA LEU A 344 9.25 5.71 15.15
C LEU A 344 8.38 6.97 15.19
N GLU A 345 7.82 7.34 16.33
CA GLU A 345 7.05 8.59 16.49
C GLU A 345 7.89 9.82 16.11
N LYS A 346 9.14 9.87 16.57
CA LYS A 346 10.07 10.95 16.21
C LYS A 346 10.43 10.94 14.72
N GLN A 347 10.62 9.75 14.15
CA GLN A 347 10.92 9.61 12.72
C GLN A 347 9.73 10.00 11.84
N VAL A 348 8.51 9.61 12.22
CA VAL A 348 7.26 10.00 11.54
C VAL A 348 7.10 11.51 11.58
N ALA A 349 7.24 12.14 12.74
CA ALA A 349 7.12 13.60 12.86
C ALA A 349 8.15 14.34 11.99
N ALA A 350 9.40 13.89 11.98
CA ALA A 350 10.45 14.47 11.14
C ALA A 350 10.22 14.24 9.63
N ALA A 351 9.68 13.07 9.24
CA ALA A 351 9.34 12.79 7.86
C ALA A 351 8.12 13.60 7.39
N GLU A 352 7.12 13.77 8.25
CA GLU A 352 5.94 14.61 7.99
C GLU A 352 6.33 16.08 7.80
N GLU A 353 7.20 16.62 8.65
CA GLU A 353 7.67 18.00 8.51
C GLU A 353 8.40 18.22 7.19
N LYS A 354 9.29 17.30 6.78
CA LYS A 354 9.97 17.37 5.48
C LYS A 354 9.01 17.27 4.30
N ALA A 355 8.04 16.36 4.37
CA ALA A 355 7.03 16.22 3.32
C ALA A 355 6.18 17.49 3.23
N ARG A 356 5.79 18.09 4.36
CA ARG A 356 5.01 19.33 4.45
C ARG A 356 5.79 20.53 3.89
N GLU A 357 7.08 20.65 4.20
CA GLU A 357 7.94 21.71 3.64
C GLU A 357 7.99 21.61 2.11
N THR A 358 8.21 20.41 1.58
CA THR A 358 8.26 20.19 0.13
C THR A 358 6.88 20.40 -0.52
N ALA A 359 5.78 20.01 0.14
CA ALA A 359 4.43 20.27 -0.31
C ALA A 359 4.10 21.77 -0.37
N LEU A 360 4.59 22.58 0.57
CA LEU A 360 4.45 24.04 0.53
C LEU A 360 5.20 24.63 -0.66
N ARG A 361 6.41 24.17 -0.94
CA ARG A 361 7.16 24.60 -2.14
C ARG A 361 6.43 24.21 -3.42
N LEU A 362 5.86 23.01 -3.47
CA LEU A 362 5.04 22.55 -4.59
C LEU A 362 3.80 23.42 -4.78
N ARG A 363 3.12 23.81 -3.70
CA ARG A 363 1.98 24.74 -3.70
C ARG A 363 2.36 26.09 -4.32
N GLU A 364 3.52 26.66 -3.96
CA GLU A 364 3.95 27.95 -4.53
C GLU A 364 4.26 27.83 -6.02
N CYS A 365 4.90 26.77 -6.48
CA CYS A 365 5.08 26.48 -7.90
C CYS A 365 3.73 26.36 -8.64
N ARG A 366 2.78 25.63 -8.06
CA ARG A 366 1.43 25.46 -8.61
C ARG A 366 0.64 26.77 -8.69
N LYS A 367 0.75 27.63 -7.68
CA LYS A 367 0.11 28.95 -7.71
C LYS A 367 0.68 29.83 -8.84
N ALA A 368 1.99 29.92 -8.96
CA ALA A 368 2.63 30.66 -10.04
C ALA A 368 2.23 30.09 -11.41
N ALA A 369 2.22 28.76 -11.56
CA ALA A 369 1.76 28.10 -12.77
C ALA A 369 0.28 28.38 -13.07
N SER A 370 -0.57 28.42 -12.04
CA SER A 370 -2.01 28.71 -12.20
C SER A 370 -2.29 30.11 -12.72
N GLU A 371 -1.51 31.09 -12.30
CA GLU A 371 -1.59 32.47 -12.83
C GLU A 371 -1.19 32.53 -14.31
N ALA A 372 -0.08 31.86 -14.65
CA ALA A 372 0.38 31.76 -16.03
C ALA A 372 -0.60 30.98 -16.91
N LEU A 373 -1.13 29.87 -16.44
CA LEU A 373 -2.17 29.08 -17.12
C LEU A 373 -3.43 29.92 -17.36
N THR A 374 -3.89 30.64 -16.34
CA THR A 374 -5.06 31.53 -16.43
C THR A 374 -4.87 32.58 -17.51
N ALA A 375 -3.73 33.26 -17.52
CA ALA A 375 -3.42 34.30 -18.54
C ALA A 375 -3.42 33.70 -19.96
N ARG A 376 -2.78 32.54 -20.14
CA ARG A 376 -2.74 31.85 -21.45
C ARG A 376 -4.11 31.38 -21.91
N VAL A 377 -4.92 30.78 -21.02
CA VAL A 377 -6.27 30.34 -21.37
C VAL A 377 -7.16 31.51 -21.75
N LEU A 378 -7.08 32.65 -21.05
CA LEU A 378 -7.86 33.84 -21.37
C LEU A 378 -7.42 34.46 -22.72
N ASP A 379 -6.12 34.46 -23.02
CA ASP A 379 -5.62 34.90 -24.34
C ASP A 379 -6.17 34.00 -25.46
N GLU A 380 -6.09 32.69 -25.31
CA GLU A 380 -6.66 31.71 -26.25
C GLU A 380 -8.16 31.91 -26.48
N LEU A 381 -8.92 32.08 -25.39
CA LEU A 381 -10.37 32.31 -25.46
C LEU A 381 -10.69 33.65 -26.14
N SER A 382 -9.90 34.68 -25.92
CA SER A 382 -10.08 35.98 -26.59
C SER A 382 -9.94 35.86 -28.10
N GLN A 383 -9.01 35.03 -28.59
CA GLN A 383 -8.80 34.72 -30.00
C GLN A 383 -9.93 33.90 -30.62
N LEU A 384 -10.70 33.17 -29.79
CA LEU A 384 -11.89 32.43 -30.19
C LEU A 384 -13.19 33.25 -30.02
N ASP A 385 -13.12 34.60 -30.04
CA ASP A 385 -14.23 35.52 -29.85
C ASP A 385 -14.96 35.43 -28.49
N MET A 386 -14.25 34.94 -27.46
CA MET A 386 -14.75 34.81 -26.09
C MET A 386 -14.10 35.81 -25.13
N LYS A 387 -14.12 37.12 -25.48
CA LYS A 387 -13.43 38.19 -24.74
C LYS A 387 -13.96 38.49 -23.33
N LYS A 388 -15.13 37.97 -22.97
CA LYS A 388 -15.81 38.27 -21.70
C LYS A 388 -15.68 37.16 -20.67
N VAL A 389 -15.02 36.07 -21.03
CA VAL A 389 -14.84 34.90 -20.17
C VAL A 389 -13.92 35.23 -19.01
N GLN A 390 -14.25 34.64 -17.86
CA GLN A 390 -13.37 34.59 -16.69
C GLN A 390 -12.96 33.15 -16.45
N PHE A 391 -11.72 32.92 -16.15
CA PHE A 391 -11.16 31.60 -15.79
C PHE A 391 -10.32 31.74 -14.52
N ALA A 392 -10.39 30.77 -13.61
CA ALA A 392 -9.59 30.74 -12.39
C ALA A 392 -9.32 29.30 -11.93
N CYS A 393 -8.13 29.05 -11.45
CA CYS A 393 -7.79 27.85 -10.70
C CYS A 393 -8.07 28.08 -9.21
N ARG A 394 -8.91 27.26 -8.60
CA ARG A 394 -9.18 27.30 -7.15
C ARG A 394 -8.40 26.21 -6.46
N PHE A 395 -7.69 26.59 -5.40
CA PHE A 395 -6.97 25.69 -4.52
C PHE A 395 -7.78 25.43 -3.27
N THR A 396 -7.93 24.17 -2.89
CA THR A 396 -8.48 23.73 -1.62
C THR A 396 -7.41 22.95 -0.89
N GLU A 397 -7.11 23.36 0.35
CA GLU A 397 -6.15 22.64 1.17
C GLU A 397 -6.72 21.31 1.64
N THR A 398 -5.90 20.28 1.54
CA THR A 398 -6.20 18.91 1.97
C THR A 398 -5.12 18.41 2.92
N ASP A 399 -5.34 17.26 3.55
CA ASP A 399 -4.26 16.51 4.19
C ASP A 399 -3.19 16.14 3.16
N LEU A 400 -2.00 15.78 3.65
CA LEU A 400 -0.93 15.31 2.79
C LEU A 400 -1.38 14.04 2.04
N THR A 401 -1.34 14.10 0.74
CA THR A 401 -1.65 12.99 -0.18
C THR A 401 -0.42 12.64 -1.01
N GLN A 402 -0.50 11.62 -1.84
CA GLN A 402 0.58 11.27 -2.78
C GLN A 402 0.94 12.42 -3.75
N ASP A 403 0.01 13.34 -4.00
CA ASP A 403 0.16 14.43 -4.95
C ASP A 403 0.30 15.82 -4.27
N GLY A 404 0.57 15.86 -2.99
CA GLY A 404 0.75 17.09 -2.22
C GLY A 404 -0.36 17.35 -1.23
N MET A 405 -0.58 18.63 -0.91
CA MET A 405 -1.55 19.09 0.08
C MET A 405 -2.65 19.97 -0.53
N ASP A 406 -2.83 19.92 -1.86
CA ASP A 406 -3.77 20.75 -2.58
C ASP A 406 -4.67 19.91 -3.50
N ALA A 407 -5.96 20.22 -3.48
CA ALA A 407 -6.88 19.90 -4.57
C ALA A 407 -7.07 21.16 -5.43
N VAL A 408 -7.04 20.98 -6.74
CA VAL A 408 -7.20 22.09 -7.70
C VAL A 408 -8.45 21.84 -8.54
N SER A 409 -9.28 22.87 -8.65
CA SER A 409 -10.47 22.84 -9.51
C SER A 409 -10.50 24.05 -10.44
N PHE A 410 -10.82 23.84 -11.71
CA PHE A 410 -10.98 24.91 -12.70
C PHE A 410 -12.37 25.48 -12.65
N TYR A 411 -12.45 26.78 -12.51
CA TYR A 411 -13.67 27.55 -12.45
C TYR A 411 -13.75 28.53 -13.63
N MET A 412 -14.94 28.73 -14.14
CA MET A 412 -15.17 29.60 -15.28
C MET A 412 -16.51 30.31 -15.21
N SER A 413 -16.58 31.48 -15.86
CA SER A 413 -17.81 32.17 -16.22
C SER A 413 -17.73 32.61 -17.68
N ALA A 414 -18.77 32.34 -18.48
CA ALA A 414 -18.84 32.73 -19.88
C ALA A 414 -19.20 34.22 -20.06
N ASN A 415 -19.87 34.83 -19.07
CA ASN A 415 -20.41 36.19 -19.17
C ASN A 415 -19.91 37.09 -18.03
N LEU A 416 -19.70 38.37 -18.31
CA LEU A 416 -19.37 39.36 -17.30
C LEU A 416 -20.55 39.51 -16.32
N GLY A 417 -20.22 39.43 -15.02
CA GLY A 417 -21.22 39.58 -13.94
C GLY A 417 -21.85 38.27 -13.44
N GLU A 418 -21.58 37.14 -14.10
CA GLU A 418 -21.94 35.83 -13.57
C GLU A 418 -20.89 35.30 -12.61
N ALA A 419 -21.36 34.56 -11.60
CA ALA A 419 -20.44 33.90 -10.66
C ALA A 419 -19.64 32.79 -11.34
N LEU A 420 -18.35 32.68 -10.98
CA LEU A 420 -17.52 31.56 -11.40
C LEU A 420 -18.11 30.23 -10.94
N LYS A 421 -18.27 29.28 -11.84
CA LYS A 421 -18.76 27.92 -11.59
C LYS A 421 -17.71 26.89 -11.96
N PRO A 422 -17.69 25.71 -11.34
CA PRO A 422 -16.87 24.61 -11.81
C PRO A 422 -17.02 24.38 -13.33
N LEU A 423 -15.95 24.04 -13.99
CA LEU A 423 -15.94 23.81 -15.46
C LEU A 423 -17.00 22.78 -15.87
N SER A 424 -17.23 21.76 -15.04
CA SER A 424 -18.26 20.73 -15.22
C SER A 424 -19.70 21.25 -15.23
N LYS A 425 -19.95 22.49 -14.74
CA LYS A 425 -21.29 23.12 -14.67
C LYS A 425 -21.49 24.27 -15.65
N VAL A 426 -20.58 24.46 -16.60
CA VAL A 426 -20.71 25.48 -17.65
C VAL A 426 -21.65 24.96 -18.74
N ALA A 427 -22.72 25.71 -19.05
CA ALA A 427 -23.96 25.15 -19.59
C ALA A 427 -24.19 25.29 -21.11
N SER A 428 -23.22 25.73 -21.93
CA SER A 428 -23.46 25.95 -23.37
C SER A 428 -22.58 25.07 -24.24
N GLY A 429 -23.17 24.22 -25.10
CA GLY A 429 -22.43 23.26 -25.93
C GLY A 429 -21.38 23.90 -26.86
N GLY A 430 -21.69 25.03 -27.51
CA GLY A 430 -20.72 25.71 -28.41
C GLY A 430 -19.67 26.52 -27.67
N GLU A 431 -20.01 27.11 -26.52
CA GLU A 431 -19.04 27.80 -25.66
C GLU A 431 -18.08 26.80 -25.03
N LEU A 432 -18.63 25.69 -24.57
CA LEU A 432 -17.88 24.61 -23.97
C LEU A 432 -16.84 24.02 -24.94
N ALA A 433 -17.23 23.78 -26.18
CA ALA A 433 -16.30 23.30 -27.21
C ALA A 433 -15.11 24.27 -27.42
N ARG A 434 -15.34 25.57 -27.44
CA ARG A 434 -14.28 26.59 -27.58
C ARG A 434 -13.38 26.64 -26.33
N ILE A 435 -13.96 26.51 -25.14
CA ILE A 435 -13.21 26.44 -23.89
C ILE A 435 -12.29 25.22 -23.89
N MET A 436 -12.84 24.07 -24.26
CA MET A 436 -12.07 22.84 -24.35
C MET A 436 -10.93 22.96 -25.36
N LEU A 437 -11.19 23.57 -26.49
CA LEU A 437 -10.18 23.82 -27.51
C LEU A 437 -9.06 24.74 -26.97
N ALA A 438 -9.42 25.84 -26.30
CA ALA A 438 -8.44 26.75 -25.71
C ALA A 438 -7.54 26.05 -24.68
N LEU A 439 -8.15 25.29 -23.77
CA LEU A 439 -7.42 24.50 -22.77
C LEU A 439 -6.51 23.46 -23.43
N LYS A 440 -7.01 22.73 -24.42
CA LYS A 440 -6.23 21.74 -25.17
C LYS A 440 -5.03 22.38 -25.89
N ASN A 441 -5.22 23.53 -26.52
CA ASN A 441 -4.13 24.26 -27.20
C ASN A 441 -3.02 24.65 -26.20
N VAL A 442 -3.41 25.22 -25.06
CA VAL A 442 -2.42 25.64 -24.03
C VAL A 442 -1.65 24.44 -23.47
N LEU A 443 -2.31 23.29 -23.27
CA LEU A 443 -1.66 22.07 -22.79
C LEU A 443 -0.78 21.44 -23.87
N ALA A 444 -1.26 21.38 -25.12
CA ALA A 444 -0.52 20.81 -26.24
C ALA A 444 0.81 21.52 -26.53
N GLU A 445 0.90 22.83 -26.29
CA GLU A 445 2.15 23.60 -26.44
C GLU A 445 3.27 23.10 -25.50
N ARG A 446 2.89 22.58 -24.31
CA ARG A 446 3.80 22.06 -23.28
C ARG A 446 4.01 20.55 -23.36
N ASP A 447 3.25 19.88 -24.21
CA ASP A 447 3.33 18.43 -24.37
C ASP A 447 4.70 18.03 -24.98
N HIS A 448 5.36 17.06 -24.39
CA HIS A 448 6.69 16.60 -24.82
C HIS A 448 6.64 15.53 -25.92
N VAL A 449 5.45 15.01 -26.26
CA VAL A 449 5.32 13.97 -27.29
C VAL A 449 5.51 14.53 -28.71
N PRO A 450 6.08 13.74 -29.64
CA PRO A 450 6.36 14.20 -30.99
C PRO A 450 5.13 14.30 -31.90
N THR A 451 4.03 13.59 -31.57
CA THR A 451 2.81 13.51 -32.40
C THR A 451 1.58 13.86 -31.60
N LEU A 452 0.79 14.80 -32.07
CA LEU A 452 -0.49 15.22 -31.50
C LEU A 452 -1.63 14.88 -32.44
N ILE A 453 -2.69 14.29 -31.91
CA ILE A 453 -3.91 13.96 -32.68
C ILE A 453 -5.05 14.78 -32.14
N PHE A 454 -5.73 15.50 -33.02
CA PHE A 454 -6.92 16.29 -32.69
C PHE A 454 -8.15 15.69 -33.35
N ASP A 455 -9.06 15.15 -32.53
CA ASP A 455 -10.35 14.67 -32.97
C ASP A 455 -11.48 15.59 -32.48
N GLU A 456 -12.45 15.88 -33.36
CA GLU A 456 -13.60 16.74 -33.07
C GLU A 456 -13.26 18.17 -32.58
N VAL A 457 -12.07 18.71 -32.96
CA VAL A 457 -11.67 20.08 -32.56
C VAL A 457 -12.56 21.16 -33.20
N ASP A 458 -13.30 20.80 -34.22
CA ASP A 458 -14.20 21.63 -35.00
C ASP A 458 -15.67 21.59 -34.52
N THR A 459 -15.98 20.83 -33.47
CA THR A 459 -17.33 20.75 -32.92
C THR A 459 -17.76 22.08 -32.30
N GLY A 460 -18.85 22.66 -32.84
CA GLY A 460 -19.36 23.96 -32.39
C GLY A 460 -18.54 25.20 -32.82
N VAL A 461 -17.58 25.01 -33.73
CA VAL A 461 -16.72 26.09 -34.26
C VAL A 461 -17.09 26.35 -35.70
N SER A 462 -17.13 27.62 -36.13
CA SER A 462 -17.44 28.02 -37.53
C SER A 462 -16.79 29.36 -37.89
N GLY A 463 -16.75 29.65 -39.17
CA GLY A 463 -16.31 30.95 -39.68
C GLY A 463 -14.91 31.37 -39.23
N ARG A 464 -14.78 32.56 -38.61
CA ARG A 464 -13.50 33.10 -38.15
C ARG A 464 -12.83 32.27 -37.08
N ALA A 465 -13.61 31.66 -36.18
CA ALA A 465 -13.07 30.81 -35.14
C ALA A 465 -12.41 29.56 -35.73
N ALA A 466 -13.01 28.94 -36.75
CA ALA A 466 -12.43 27.79 -37.47
C ALA A 466 -11.09 28.16 -38.14
N GLN A 467 -11.01 29.35 -38.72
CA GLN A 467 -9.76 29.89 -39.32
C GLN A 467 -8.66 30.00 -38.25
N ARG A 468 -8.98 30.55 -37.07
CA ARG A 468 -8.01 30.70 -35.98
C ARG A 468 -7.53 29.35 -35.43
N VAL A 469 -8.46 28.36 -35.32
CA VAL A 469 -8.09 26.98 -34.96
C VAL A 469 -7.08 26.43 -35.97
N ALA A 470 -7.39 26.55 -37.26
CA ALA A 470 -6.54 26.08 -38.35
C ALA A 470 -5.14 26.71 -38.32
N GLU A 471 -5.05 28.03 -38.10
CA GLU A 471 -3.78 28.78 -37.98
C GLU A 471 -2.96 28.25 -36.78
N LYS A 472 -3.61 27.93 -35.64
CA LYS A 472 -2.93 27.40 -34.47
C LYS A 472 -2.43 25.98 -34.66
N LEU A 473 -3.23 25.10 -35.25
CA LEU A 473 -2.80 23.73 -35.56
C LEU A 473 -1.62 23.76 -36.55
N CYS A 474 -1.67 24.67 -37.54
CA CYS A 474 -0.56 24.91 -38.46
C CYS A 474 0.70 25.42 -37.73
N ALA A 475 0.57 26.31 -36.74
CA ALA A 475 1.71 26.78 -35.96
C ALA A 475 2.32 25.64 -35.10
N LEU A 476 1.52 24.80 -34.45
CA LEU A 476 1.96 23.61 -33.71
C LEU A 476 2.69 22.62 -34.63
N SER A 477 2.21 22.48 -35.88
CA SER A 477 2.77 21.51 -36.81
C SER A 477 4.19 21.85 -37.30
N ARG A 478 4.67 23.05 -37.05
CA ARG A 478 6.07 23.43 -37.33
C ARG A 478 7.10 22.74 -36.45
N THR A 479 6.68 22.33 -35.24
CA THR A 479 7.57 21.71 -34.26
C THR A 479 7.20 20.27 -33.95
N LYS A 480 5.94 19.89 -34.22
CA LYS A 480 5.39 18.57 -33.96
C LYS A 480 4.65 18.02 -35.16
N GLN A 481 4.45 16.73 -35.24
CA GLN A 481 3.49 16.16 -36.19
C GLN A 481 2.08 16.34 -35.63
N VAL A 482 1.18 16.94 -36.43
CA VAL A 482 -0.22 17.13 -36.06
C VAL A 482 -1.11 16.34 -37.02
N LEU A 483 -1.96 15.47 -36.45
CA LEU A 483 -3.01 14.77 -37.16
C LEU A 483 -4.36 15.36 -36.71
N CYS A 484 -5.22 15.74 -37.65
CA CYS A 484 -6.52 16.32 -37.34
C CYS A 484 -7.63 15.65 -38.15
N VAL A 485 -8.68 15.24 -37.46
CA VAL A 485 -9.92 14.80 -38.10
C VAL A 485 -10.90 15.96 -38.10
N THR A 486 -11.38 16.37 -39.28
CA THR A 486 -12.24 17.55 -39.39
C THR A 486 -13.27 17.41 -40.48
N HIS A 487 -14.36 18.20 -40.39
CA HIS A 487 -15.33 18.42 -41.42
C HIS A 487 -15.33 19.90 -41.92
N LEU A 488 -14.41 20.73 -41.40
CA LEU A 488 -14.31 22.16 -41.75
C LEU A 488 -13.29 22.41 -42.87
N PRO A 489 -13.69 23.09 -43.96
CA PRO A 489 -12.80 23.38 -45.08
C PRO A 489 -11.65 24.32 -44.70
N GLN A 490 -11.85 25.21 -43.69
CA GLN A 490 -10.82 26.13 -43.22
C GLN A 490 -9.64 25.38 -42.62
N ILE A 491 -9.91 24.29 -41.86
CA ILE A 491 -8.86 23.48 -41.25
C ILE A 491 -8.17 22.63 -42.33
N ALA A 492 -8.97 21.99 -43.19
CA ALA A 492 -8.44 21.12 -44.23
C ALA A 492 -7.61 21.87 -45.29
N ALA A 493 -7.93 23.14 -45.57
CA ALA A 493 -7.15 23.97 -46.49
C ALA A 493 -5.73 24.23 -46.07
N LEU A 494 -5.47 24.36 -44.74
CA LEU A 494 -4.14 24.63 -44.18
C LEU A 494 -3.27 23.39 -43.99
N ALA A 495 -3.78 22.18 -44.27
CA ALA A 495 -3.02 20.96 -44.11
C ALA A 495 -1.82 20.85 -45.06
N ASP A 496 -0.69 20.26 -44.60
CA ASP A 496 0.41 19.83 -45.45
C ASP A 496 0.02 18.62 -46.28
N THR A 497 -0.56 17.63 -45.61
CA THR A 497 -1.06 16.41 -46.24
C THR A 497 -2.55 16.24 -45.94
N HIS A 498 -3.33 15.92 -46.97
CA HIS A 498 -4.76 15.79 -46.85
C HIS A 498 -5.21 14.36 -47.29
N PHE A 499 -5.87 13.65 -46.43
CA PHE A 499 -6.43 12.32 -46.69
C PHE A 499 -7.96 12.40 -46.79
N ARG A 500 -8.51 11.70 -47.77
CA ARG A 500 -9.95 11.47 -47.86
C ARG A 500 -10.30 10.09 -47.38
N ILE A 501 -11.24 10.02 -46.45
CA ILE A 501 -11.85 8.79 -45.97
C ILE A 501 -13.20 8.64 -46.67
N ALA A 502 -13.33 7.59 -47.49
CA ALA A 502 -14.53 7.35 -48.28
C ALA A 502 -15.06 5.92 -48.06
N LYS A 503 -16.40 5.79 -48.02
CA LYS A 503 -17.08 4.49 -48.05
C LYS A 503 -17.35 4.10 -49.49
N ALA A 504 -17.15 2.83 -49.80
CA ALA A 504 -17.58 2.20 -51.04
C ALA A 504 -18.34 0.90 -50.69
N GLU A 505 -19.38 0.62 -51.45
CA GLU A 505 -20.10 -0.66 -51.36
C GLU A 505 -19.67 -1.56 -52.52
N HIS A 506 -19.21 -2.74 -52.20
CA HIS A 506 -18.86 -3.77 -53.17
C HIS A 506 -19.37 -5.12 -52.66
N ASP A 507 -20.08 -5.88 -53.50
CA ASP A 507 -20.66 -7.19 -53.18
C ASP A 507 -21.51 -7.21 -51.88
N GLY A 508 -22.31 -6.16 -51.66
CA GLY A 508 -23.18 -6.03 -50.48
C GLY A 508 -22.46 -5.82 -49.17
N ARG A 509 -21.18 -5.47 -49.22
CA ARG A 509 -20.36 -5.13 -48.03
C ARG A 509 -19.83 -3.71 -48.16
N THR A 510 -19.71 -3.03 -47.01
CA THR A 510 -19.15 -1.69 -46.95
C THR A 510 -17.65 -1.79 -46.69
N PHE A 511 -16.88 -1.06 -47.47
CA PHE A 511 -15.44 -0.90 -47.37
C PHE A 511 -15.10 0.58 -47.14
N THR A 512 -14.15 0.86 -46.28
CA THR A 512 -13.61 2.21 -46.09
C THR A 512 -12.20 2.26 -46.64
N SER A 513 -11.94 3.24 -47.50
CA SER A 513 -10.62 3.56 -48.04
C SER A 513 -10.11 4.88 -47.48
N VAL A 514 -8.80 4.97 -47.28
CA VAL A 514 -8.10 6.20 -46.91
C VAL A 514 -7.11 6.52 -48.03
N THR A 515 -7.29 7.64 -48.69
CA THR A 515 -6.48 8.02 -49.85
C THR A 515 -5.86 9.39 -49.67
N PRO A 516 -4.55 9.57 -49.89
CA PRO A 516 -3.93 10.90 -49.95
C PRO A 516 -4.44 11.65 -51.17
N LEU A 517 -4.65 12.95 -51.01
CA LEU A 517 -5.15 13.82 -52.06
C LEU A 517 -4.01 14.72 -52.60
N ASP A 518 -3.89 14.77 -53.93
CA ASP A 518 -3.12 15.79 -54.63
C ASP A 518 -3.87 17.13 -54.64
N PHE A 519 -3.30 18.16 -55.26
CA PHE A 519 -3.88 19.48 -55.25
C PHE A 519 -5.32 19.52 -55.86
N GLU A 520 -5.55 18.83 -56.97
CA GLU A 520 -6.89 18.78 -57.61
C GLU A 520 -7.88 17.93 -56.76
N GLY A 521 -7.40 16.87 -56.16
CA GLY A 521 -8.19 16.06 -55.22
C GLY A 521 -8.59 16.87 -53.99
N ARG A 522 -7.66 17.66 -53.40
CA ARG A 522 -7.92 18.58 -52.29
C ARG A 522 -8.96 19.65 -52.66
N LYS A 523 -8.82 20.25 -53.81
CA LYS A 523 -9.77 21.25 -54.36
C LYS A 523 -11.17 20.64 -54.50
N ALA A 524 -11.27 19.45 -55.08
CA ALA A 524 -12.53 18.75 -55.23
C ALA A 524 -13.17 18.41 -53.88
N GLU A 525 -12.40 17.90 -52.92
CA GLU A 525 -12.87 17.54 -51.57
C GLU A 525 -13.32 18.78 -50.78
N LEU A 526 -12.56 19.86 -50.82
CA LEU A 526 -12.95 21.15 -50.20
C LEU A 526 -14.25 21.69 -50.84
N ALA A 527 -14.36 21.66 -52.18
CA ALA A 527 -15.58 22.06 -52.85
C ALA A 527 -16.79 21.19 -52.44
N ARG A 528 -16.58 19.88 -52.22
CA ARG A 528 -17.61 18.98 -51.70
C ARG A 528 -18.02 19.34 -50.25
N ILE A 529 -17.08 19.69 -49.41
CA ILE A 529 -17.36 20.11 -48.03
C ILE A 529 -18.11 21.44 -47.99
N ILE A 530 -17.77 22.38 -48.85
CA ILE A 530 -18.39 23.73 -48.95
C ILE A 530 -19.81 23.62 -49.58
N GLY A 531 -19.92 22.90 -50.67
CA GLY A 531 -21.13 22.90 -51.52
C GLY A 531 -22.10 21.73 -51.23
N GLY A 532 -21.70 20.77 -50.41
CA GLY A 532 -22.47 19.57 -50.15
C GLY A 532 -22.57 18.65 -51.38
N ALA A 533 -23.79 18.22 -51.71
CA ALA A 533 -24.03 17.29 -52.82
C ALA A 533 -23.84 17.91 -54.23
N SER A 534 -23.81 19.25 -54.34
CA SER A 534 -23.71 19.95 -55.61
C SER A 534 -22.40 20.74 -55.69
N ILE A 535 -21.45 20.23 -56.45
CA ILE A 535 -20.20 20.94 -56.72
C ILE A 535 -20.43 21.91 -57.90
N THR A 536 -20.32 23.21 -57.62
CA THR A 536 -20.47 24.26 -58.64
C THR A 536 -19.09 24.87 -59.02
N PRO A 537 -18.98 25.54 -60.16
CA PRO A 537 -17.74 26.27 -60.52
C PRO A 537 -17.34 27.27 -59.46
N THR A 538 -18.29 27.92 -58.80
CA THR A 538 -18.04 28.88 -57.70
C THR A 538 -17.46 28.22 -56.48
N THR A 539 -17.98 27.04 -56.09
CA THR A 539 -17.41 26.30 -54.93
C THR A 539 -16.02 25.77 -55.22
N LEU A 540 -15.74 25.35 -56.45
CA LEU A 540 -14.39 24.97 -56.89
C LEU A 540 -13.41 26.14 -56.86
N GLN A 541 -13.86 27.32 -57.28
CA GLN A 541 -13.05 28.54 -57.23
C GLN A 541 -12.74 28.94 -55.79
N SER A 542 -13.75 28.95 -54.90
CA SER A 542 -13.57 29.21 -53.47
C SER A 542 -12.60 28.23 -52.81
N ALA A 543 -12.70 26.95 -53.16
CA ALA A 543 -11.79 25.89 -52.66
C ALA A 543 -10.34 26.15 -53.16
N ALA A 544 -10.13 26.57 -54.38
CA ALA A 544 -8.84 26.92 -54.93
C ALA A 544 -8.24 28.12 -54.19
N GLU A 545 -9.01 29.21 -54.01
CA GLU A 545 -8.60 30.39 -53.25
C GLU A 545 -8.18 30.06 -51.80
N MET A 546 -8.92 29.17 -51.13
CA MET A 546 -8.56 28.72 -49.78
C MET A 546 -7.22 27.95 -49.74
N LEU A 547 -6.94 27.13 -50.76
CA LEU A 547 -5.66 26.42 -50.86
C LEU A 547 -4.48 27.37 -51.18
N GLU A 548 -4.69 28.38 -52.03
CA GLU A 548 -3.68 29.37 -52.40
C GLU A 548 -3.39 30.36 -51.28
N SER A 549 -4.36 30.67 -50.41
CA SER A 549 -4.18 31.60 -49.29
C SER A 549 -3.24 31.05 -48.19
N ARG A 550 -2.81 29.82 -48.30
CA ARG A 550 -1.81 29.20 -47.43
C ARG A 550 -0.37 29.69 -47.70
N THR A 551 -0.09 30.13 -48.91
CA THR A 551 1.22 30.61 -49.32
C THR A 551 1.43 32.06 -48.86
#